data_1fca2e90b6f51122b8f3e4bc58e054cd
#
_entry.id   1fca2e90b6f51122b8f3e4bc58e054cd
#
_cell.length_a   1.000
_cell.length_b   1.000
_cell.length_c   1.000
_cell.angle_alpha   90.00
_cell.angle_beta   90.00
_cell.angle_gamma   90.00
#
_symmetry.space_group_name_H-M   'P 1'
#
loop_
_entity.id
_entity.type
_entity.pdbx_description
1 polymer ?
#
loop_
_entity_poly.entity_id
_entity_poly.type
_entity_poly.pdbx_seq_one_letter_code
_entity_poly.pdbx_strand_id
1 'polypeptide(L)'
;MVNVAFKIIWITLVTITLTASFSRIPIGELASHLRIYYAILLPICFVVALLRKSNIAALIIGLVAVINLQPILNLYSKAGLTQALNFQIPIKVLEYNPCAYENQQYQKFFDYAKKQNADFVVITELDQGWYDNLKAQMPKLGYAYNYISFQDDCGVAVFSQFPIKESKATIVQSTLKHPFLELEFDAPSHFKLIAVHAATPRYLNERNAEFITLANIARKTTYPLILAGDFNCSPWSDNFLQILRQGKLRHASQSFGPNCTWNARWVLPLIPIDHFFCGDQVKTTDVQTGDDLGSDHLPLIGEFELP
;
A
#
# COMPACT_ATOMS: atom_id res chain seq x y z
N MET A 1 20.66 37.47 7.12
CA MET A 1 20.28 36.13 7.65
C MET A 1 19.05 35.56 6.98
N VAL A 2 17.91 36.24 6.91
CA VAL A 2 16.64 35.70 6.34
C VAL A 2 16.77 35.28 4.86
N ASN A 3 17.56 35.96 4.06
CA ASN A 3 17.78 35.57 2.64
C ASN A 3 18.61 34.30 2.47
N VAL A 4 19.55 34.04 3.37
CA VAL A 4 20.38 32.82 3.35
C VAL A 4 19.53 31.62 3.78
N ALA A 5 18.76 31.76 4.85
CA ALA A 5 17.86 30.70 5.31
C ALA A 5 16.85 30.27 4.24
N PHE A 6 16.20 31.23 3.57
CA PHE A 6 15.29 30.92 2.46
C PHE A 6 15.98 30.18 1.31
N LYS A 7 17.21 30.62 0.92
CA LYS A 7 17.97 29.91 -0.11
C LYS A 7 18.28 28.48 0.27
N ILE A 8 18.72 28.24 1.50
CA ILE A 8 18.99 26.88 2.00
C ILE A 8 17.71 26.03 1.93
N ILE A 9 16.59 26.52 2.46
CA ILE A 9 15.32 25.78 2.52
C ILE A 9 14.87 25.35 1.12
N TRP A 10 14.73 26.27 0.17
CA TRP A 10 14.21 25.90 -1.13
C TRP A 10 15.18 25.04 -1.96
N ILE A 11 16.51 25.29 -1.85
CA ILE A 11 17.50 24.45 -2.53
C ILE A 11 17.44 23.02 -1.99
N THR A 12 17.41 22.85 -0.66
CA THR A 12 17.27 21.54 -0.02
C THR A 12 16.00 20.85 -0.46
N LEU A 13 14.85 21.53 -0.42
CA LEU A 13 13.56 20.98 -0.81
C LEU A 13 13.55 20.54 -2.27
N VAL A 14 14.05 21.37 -3.18
CA VAL A 14 14.19 21.05 -4.61
C VAL A 14 15.10 19.83 -4.81
N THR A 15 16.25 19.82 -4.14
CA THR A 15 17.21 18.70 -4.25
C THR A 15 16.59 17.38 -3.79
N ILE A 16 15.96 17.35 -2.62
CA ILE A 16 15.32 16.14 -2.10
C ILE A 16 14.17 15.70 -3.02
N THR A 17 13.35 16.63 -3.51
CA THR A 17 12.26 16.34 -4.44
C THR A 17 12.77 15.72 -5.75
N LEU A 18 13.86 16.23 -6.30
CA LEU A 18 14.48 15.65 -7.49
C LEU A 18 15.10 14.28 -7.19
N THR A 19 15.70 14.10 -6.02
CA THR A 19 16.23 12.81 -5.57
C THR A 19 15.13 11.72 -5.50
N ALA A 20 13.89 12.10 -5.14
CA ALA A 20 12.72 11.22 -5.15
C ALA A 20 12.40 10.61 -6.53
N SER A 21 12.93 11.16 -7.60
CA SER A 21 12.79 10.62 -8.96
C SER A 21 13.82 9.52 -9.30
N PHE A 22 14.73 9.23 -8.37
CA PHE A 22 15.77 8.19 -8.50
C PHE A 22 15.55 7.07 -7.45
N SER A 23 14.34 6.57 -7.36
CA SER A 23 13.93 5.62 -6.30
C SER A 23 14.50 4.19 -6.44
N ARG A 24 15.35 3.95 -7.42
CA ARG A 24 16.15 2.71 -7.50
C ARG A 24 17.31 2.63 -6.50
N ILE A 25 17.67 3.75 -5.90
CA ILE A 25 18.69 3.82 -4.85
C ILE A 25 18.03 4.14 -3.50
N PRO A 26 18.59 3.68 -2.36
CA PRO A 26 17.92 3.78 -1.06
C PRO A 26 17.50 5.20 -0.67
N ILE A 27 18.34 6.20 -0.90
CA ILE A 27 18.01 7.59 -0.56
C ILE A 27 16.88 8.14 -1.44
N GLY A 28 16.84 7.77 -2.71
CA GLY A 28 15.77 8.16 -3.63
C GLY A 28 14.44 7.48 -3.28
N GLU A 29 14.51 6.22 -2.88
CA GLU A 29 13.34 5.47 -2.39
C GLU A 29 12.72 6.14 -1.17
N LEU A 30 13.53 6.42 -0.13
CA LEU A 30 13.06 7.14 1.06
C LEU A 30 12.52 8.53 0.73
N ALA A 31 13.20 9.27 -0.14
CA ALA A 31 12.72 10.58 -0.58
C ALA A 31 11.38 10.48 -1.33
N SER A 32 11.16 9.41 -2.09
CA SER A 32 9.92 9.20 -2.84
C SER A 32 8.69 9.08 -1.92
N HIS A 33 8.81 8.49 -0.75
CA HIS A 33 7.73 8.37 0.23
C HIS A 33 7.15 9.73 0.64
N LEU A 34 7.96 10.78 0.65
CA LEU A 34 7.56 12.11 1.10
C LEU A 34 6.99 12.99 -0.02
N ARG A 35 6.68 12.43 -1.20
CA ARG A 35 6.25 13.19 -2.39
C ARG A 35 5.03 14.09 -2.15
N ILE A 36 4.06 13.65 -1.34
CA ILE A 36 2.88 14.48 -1.03
C ILE A 36 3.26 15.68 -0.15
N TYR A 37 4.20 15.51 0.80
CA TYR A 37 4.71 16.66 1.57
C TYR A 37 5.39 17.69 0.67
N TYR A 38 6.13 17.26 -0.35
CA TYR A 38 6.72 18.18 -1.32
C TYR A 38 5.66 18.90 -2.14
N ALA A 39 4.54 18.23 -2.47
CA ALA A 39 3.43 18.86 -3.18
C ALA A 39 2.74 19.97 -2.35
N ILE A 40 2.86 19.94 -1.03
CA ILE A 40 2.39 21.01 -0.13
C ILE A 40 3.46 22.10 0.03
N LEU A 41 4.71 21.72 0.26
CA LEU A 41 5.77 22.66 0.62
C LEU A 41 6.31 23.46 -0.56
N LEU A 42 6.39 22.86 -1.76
CA LEU A 42 6.90 23.57 -2.96
C LEU A 42 6.02 24.76 -3.36
N PRO A 43 4.68 24.67 -3.39
CA PRO A 43 3.83 25.86 -3.65
C PRO A 43 4.02 26.97 -2.61
N ILE A 44 4.20 26.63 -1.34
CA ILE A 44 4.47 27.63 -0.30
C ILE A 44 5.80 28.34 -0.58
N CYS A 45 6.86 27.58 -0.87
CA CYS A 45 8.17 28.15 -1.24
C CYS A 45 8.08 28.97 -2.53
N PHE A 46 7.27 28.58 -3.49
CA PHE A 46 7.03 29.32 -4.74
C PHE A 46 6.44 30.70 -4.47
N VAL A 47 5.38 30.77 -3.66
CA VAL A 47 4.74 32.04 -3.28
C VAL A 47 5.74 32.94 -2.54
N VAL A 48 6.51 32.39 -1.60
CA VAL A 48 7.56 33.16 -0.88
C VAL A 48 8.63 33.68 -1.86
N ALA A 49 9.03 32.90 -2.87
CA ALA A 49 9.98 33.35 -3.90
C ALA A 49 9.44 34.54 -4.71
N LEU A 50 8.15 34.51 -5.09
CA LEU A 50 7.50 35.61 -5.79
C LEU A 50 7.44 36.88 -4.93
N LEU A 51 7.01 36.76 -3.66
CA LEU A 51 6.97 37.89 -2.73
C LEU A 51 8.35 38.53 -2.51
N ARG A 52 9.40 37.72 -2.62
CA ARG A 52 10.82 38.20 -2.53
C ARG A 52 11.37 38.67 -3.86
N LYS A 53 10.59 38.69 -4.93
CA LYS A 53 11.02 39.06 -6.29
C LYS A 53 12.22 38.22 -6.78
N SER A 54 12.31 36.96 -6.34
CA SER A 54 13.37 36.03 -6.74
C SER A 54 12.89 35.18 -7.91
N ASN A 55 12.83 35.76 -9.11
CA ASN A 55 12.21 35.16 -10.28
C ASN A 55 12.84 33.81 -10.69
N ILE A 56 14.18 33.68 -10.59
CA ILE A 56 14.88 32.43 -10.91
C ILE A 56 14.49 31.33 -9.92
N ALA A 57 14.45 31.64 -8.62
CA ALA A 57 14.02 30.66 -7.61
C ALA A 57 12.57 30.26 -7.84
N ALA A 58 11.66 31.20 -8.10
CA ALA A 58 10.26 30.92 -8.41
C ALA A 58 10.13 30.02 -9.64
N LEU A 59 10.86 30.26 -10.71
CA LEU A 59 10.85 29.42 -11.91
C LEU A 59 11.29 27.98 -11.58
N ILE A 60 12.42 27.80 -10.90
CA ILE A 60 12.94 26.47 -10.55
C ILE A 60 11.95 25.71 -9.64
N ILE A 61 11.46 26.36 -8.57
CA ILE A 61 10.52 25.76 -7.63
C ILE A 61 9.23 25.37 -8.36
N GLY A 62 8.71 26.25 -9.22
CA GLY A 62 7.50 25.99 -9.99
C GLY A 62 7.63 24.79 -10.92
N LEU A 63 8.72 24.67 -11.65
CA LEU A 63 9.01 23.52 -12.52
C LEU A 63 9.08 22.21 -11.71
N VAL A 64 9.80 22.22 -10.59
CA VAL A 64 9.92 21.03 -9.72
C VAL A 64 8.59 20.66 -9.08
N ALA A 65 7.76 21.66 -8.70
CA ALA A 65 6.43 21.43 -8.18
C ALA A 65 5.53 20.70 -9.20
N VAL A 66 5.56 21.12 -10.48
CA VAL A 66 4.80 20.46 -11.55
C VAL A 66 5.27 19.03 -11.77
N ILE A 67 6.59 18.79 -11.83
CA ILE A 67 7.18 17.45 -11.97
C ILE A 67 6.76 16.55 -10.79
N ASN A 68 6.78 17.10 -9.57
CA ASN A 68 6.40 16.35 -8.37
C ASN A 68 4.90 16.02 -8.33
N LEU A 69 4.06 16.92 -8.81
CA LEU A 69 2.60 16.78 -8.73
C LEU A 69 2.06 15.75 -9.72
N GLN A 70 2.70 15.61 -10.89
CA GLN A 70 2.23 14.74 -11.96
C GLN A 70 1.96 13.29 -11.53
N PRO A 71 2.87 12.55 -10.84
CA PRO A 71 2.60 11.17 -10.41
C PRO A 71 1.44 11.08 -9.41
N ILE A 72 1.25 12.11 -8.58
CA ILE A 72 0.13 12.17 -7.62
C ILE A 72 -1.18 12.32 -8.37
N LEU A 73 -1.25 13.26 -9.33
CA LEU A 73 -2.45 13.49 -10.13
C LEU A 73 -2.81 12.28 -11.01
N ASN A 74 -1.82 11.51 -11.43
CA ASN A 74 -2.06 10.28 -12.19
C ASN A 74 -2.92 9.28 -11.42
N LEU A 75 -2.87 9.25 -10.08
CA LEU A 75 -3.72 8.37 -9.27
C LEU A 75 -5.20 8.76 -9.27
N TYR A 76 -5.54 9.97 -9.71
CA TYR A 76 -6.92 10.42 -9.89
C TYR A 76 -7.42 10.23 -11.32
N SER A 77 -6.55 9.87 -12.27
CA SER A 77 -6.96 9.60 -13.65
C SER A 77 -7.64 8.24 -13.74
N LYS A 78 -8.65 8.14 -14.63
CA LYS A 78 -9.39 6.89 -14.82
C LYS A 78 -8.45 5.75 -15.24
N ALA A 79 -8.50 4.65 -14.51
CA ALA A 79 -7.86 3.41 -14.94
C ALA A 79 -8.60 2.88 -16.19
N GLY A 80 -7.86 2.62 -17.26
CA GLY A 80 -8.42 1.90 -18.40
C GLY A 80 -8.71 0.45 -18.00
N LEU A 81 -9.96 0.01 -18.10
CA LEU A 81 -10.28 -1.42 -18.05
C LEU A 81 -9.82 -2.04 -19.37
N THR A 82 -8.98 -3.06 -19.29
CA THR A 82 -8.38 -3.69 -20.48
C THR A 82 -9.26 -4.75 -21.12
N GLN A 83 -10.29 -5.25 -20.42
CA GLN A 83 -11.21 -6.27 -20.95
C GLN A 83 -12.67 -5.92 -20.61
N ALA A 84 -13.56 -6.14 -21.57
CA ALA A 84 -15.01 -6.10 -21.38
C ALA A 84 -15.47 -7.43 -20.78
N LEU A 85 -15.13 -7.70 -19.52
CA LEU A 85 -15.63 -8.84 -18.77
C LEU A 85 -16.97 -8.50 -18.12
N ASN A 86 -17.82 -9.52 -17.96
CA ASN A 86 -19.07 -9.35 -17.25
C ASN A 86 -18.79 -9.46 -15.73
N PHE A 87 -18.44 -8.35 -15.10
CA PHE A 87 -18.17 -8.29 -13.67
C PHE A 87 -19.49 -8.25 -12.89
N GLN A 88 -19.72 -9.23 -12.04
CA GLN A 88 -21.02 -9.36 -11.33
C GLN A 88 -20.89 -9.75 -9.86
N ILE A 89 -19.75 -10.28 -9.45
CA ILE A 89 -19.58 -10.81 -8.09
C ILE A 89 -18.81 -9.79 -7.26
N PRO A 90 -19.51 -9.01 -6.40
CA PRO A 90 -18.83 -8.06 -5.53
C PRO A 90 -18.09 -8.80 -4.42
N ILE A 91 -16.91 -8.33 -4.09
CA ILE A 91 -16.13 -8.74 -2.93
C ILE A 91 -15.49 -7.52 -2.25
N LYS A 92 -15.37 -7.61 -0.93
CA LYS A 92 -14.74 -6.58 -0.09
C LYS A 92 -13.57 -7.15 0.66
N VAL A 93 -12.44 -6.47 0.59
CA VAL A 93 -11.20 -6.83 1.29
C VAL A 93 -10.83 -5.72 2.26
N LEU A 94 -10.62 -6.06 3.53
CA LEU A 94 -10.05 -5.21 4.56
C LEU A 94 -8.59 -5.62 4.76
N GLU A 95 -7.69 -4.67 4.64
CA GLU A 95 -6.27 -4.82 4.95
C GLU A 95 -5.94 -3.97 6.16
N TYR A 96 -5.08 -4.48 7.07
CA TYR A 96 -4.64 -3.75 8.25
C TYR A 96 -3.30 -4.24 8.77
N ASN A 97 -2.37 -3.30 8.95
CA ASN A 97 -1.14 -3.49 9.72
C ASN A 97 -1.38 -2.95 11.14
N PRO A 98 -1.53 -3.79 12.17
CA PRO A 98 -1.76 -3.35 13.53
C PRO A 98 -0.54 -2.74 14.21
N CYS A 99 0.68 -2.87 13.67
CA CYS A 99 1.92 -2.55 14.36
C CYS A 99 1.94 -3.21 15.75
N ALA A 100 1.86 -4.54 15.78
CA ALA A 100 1.48 -5.34 16.95
C ALA A 100 2.29 -5.07 18.22
N TYR A 101 3.58 -4.73 18.07
CA TYR A 101 4.45 -4.42 19.21
C TYR A 101 4.04 -3.18 20.00
N GLU A 102 3.28 -2.27 19.38
CA GLU A 102 2.93 -0.98 19.95
C GLU A 102 1.42 -0.78 20.14
N ASN A 103 0.60 -1.60 19.47
CA ASN A 103 -0.84 -1.49 19.49
C ASN A 103 -1.52 -2.75 20.03
N GLN A 104 -2.26 -2.61 21.11
CA GLN A 104 -3.06 -3.68 21.73
C GLN A 104 -4.56 -3.36 21.73
N GLN A 105 -5.02 -2.48 20.85
CA GLN A 105 -6.43 -2.09 20.77
C GLN A 105 -7.28 -3.12 20.01
N TYR A 106 -7.17 -4.40 20.39
CA TYR A 106 -7.83 -5.53 19.74
C TYR A 106 -9.35 -5.32 19.56
N GLN A 107 -10.03 -4.84 20.62
CA GLN A 107 -11.48 -4.65 20.59
C GLN A 107 -11.89 -3.60 19.56
N LYS A 108 -11.13 -2.51 19.44
CA LYS A 108 -11.37 -1.46 18.46
C LYS A 108 -11.29 -2.00 17.02
N PHE A 109 -10.33 -2.89 16.77
CA PHE A 109 -10.23 -3.58 15.48
C PHE A 109 -11.43 -4.51 15.26
N PHE A 110 -11.84 -5.32 16.24
CA PHE A 110 -12.97 -6.24 16.07
C PHE A 110 -14.29 -5.52 15.82
N ASP A 111 -14.54 -4.42 16.51
CA ASP A 111 -15.70 -3.57 16.29
C ASP A 111 -15.69 -2.98 14.88
N TYR A 112 -14.51 -2.56 14.42
CA TYR A 112 -14.32 -2.06 13.08
C TYR A 112 -14.51 -3.14 12.01
N ALA A 113 -13.87 -4.30 12.17
CA ALA A 113 -14.02 -5.43 11.25
C ALA A 113 -15.49 -5.90 11.14
N LYS A 114 -16.22 -5.94 12.26
CA LYS A 114 -17.66 -6.21 12.29
C LYS A 114 -18.46 -5.15 11.52
N LYS A 115 -18.14 -3.86 11.71
CA LYS A 115 -18.80 -2.74 10.99
C LYS A 115 -18.56 -2.81 9.50
N GLN A 116 -17.32 -3.11 9.08
CA GLN A 116 -16.94 -3.22 7.68
C GLN A 116 -17.54 -4.44 6.99
N ASN A 117 -17.71 -5.55 7.73
CA ASN A 117 -18.24 -6.80 7.22
C ASN A 117 -17.60 -7.21 5.88
N ALA A 118 -16.27 -7.10 5.81
CA ALA A 118 -15.51 -7.45 4.61
C ALA A 118 -15.55 -8.97 4.40
N ASP A 119 -15.50 -9.43 3.15
CA ASP A 119 -15.48 -10.87 2.81
C ASP A 119 -14.15 -11.52 3.22
N PHE A 120 -13.07 -10.72 3.10
CA PHE A 120 -11.70 -11.12 3.39
C PHE A 120 -11.00 -10.06 4.24
N VAL A 121 -10.22 -10.51 5.21
CA VAL A 121 -9.40 -9.64 6.07
C VAL A 121 -7.96 -10.10 6.00
N VAL A 122 -7.08 -9.20 5.61
CA VAL A 122 -5.62 -9.38 5.55
C VAL A 122 -5.00 -8.60 6.70
N ILE A 123 -4.20 -9.27 7.52
CA ILE A 123 -3.50 -8.66 8.65
C ILE A 123 -2.00 -8.94 8.51
N THR A 124 -1.19 -7.91 8.67
CA THR A 124 0.27 -7.98 8.65
C THR A 124 0.84 -7.66 10.04
N GLU A 125 2.14 -7.81 10.24
CA GLU A 125 2.84 -7.51 11.52
C GLU A 125 2.17 -8.06 12.79
N LEU A 126 1.81 -9.33 12.77
CA LEU A 126 1.21 -9.98 13.93
C LEU A 126 2.28 -10.39 14.96
N ASP A 127 2.04 -10.07 16.23
CA ASP A 127 2.68 -10.71 17.38
C ASP A 127 1.80 -11.83 17.97
N GLN A 128 2.30 -12.48 19.02
CA GLN A 128 1.55 -13.55 19.70
C GLN A 128 0.22 -13.06 20.28
N GLY A 129 0.19 -11.82 20.81
CA GLY A 129 -1.03 -11.25 21.37
C GLY A 129 -2.12 -11.04 20.32
N TRP A 130 -1.78 -10.47 19.17
CA TRP A 130 -2.69 -10.33 18.04
C TRP A 130 -3.12 -11.69 17.49
N TYR A 131 -2.18 -12.63 17.32
CA TYR A 131 -2.48 -13.98 16.86
C TYR A 131 -3.56 -14.65 17.73
N ASP A 132 -3.39 -14.66 19.06
CA ASP A 132 -4.29 -15.32 19.99
C ASP A 132 -5.68 -14.65 19.98
N ASN A 133 -5.73 -13.33 19.99
CA ASN A 133 -6.99 -12.57 19.94
C ASN A 133 -7.74 -12.77 18.62
N LEU A 134 -7.06 -12.68 17.48
CA LEU A 134 -7.65 -12.89 16.16
C LEU A 134 -8.21 -14.30 16.03
N LYS A 135 -7.44 -15.32 16.41
CA LYS A 135 -7.87 -16.72 16.37
C LYS A 135 -9.11 -17.00 17.21
N ALA A 136 -9.24 -16.31 18.36
CA ALA A 136 -10.37 -16.48 19.26
C ALA A 136 -11.62 -15.71 18.84
N GLN A 137 -11.49 -14.56 18.18
CA GLN A 137 -12.59 -13.64 17.93
C GLN A 137 -13.08 -13.63 16.47
N MET A 138 -12.19 -13.76 15.48
CA MET A 138 -12.59 -13.69 14.07
C MET A 138 -13.64 -14.73 13.66
N PRO A 139 -13.59 -15.99 14.13
CA PRO A 139 -14.67 -16.95 13.85
C PRO A 139 -16.03 -16.51 14.36
N LYS A 140 -16.10 -15.80 15.49
CA LYS A 140 -17.38 -15.27 16.05
C LYS A 140 -17.94 -14.10 15.23
N LEU A 141 -17.11 -13.47 14.42
CA LEU A 141 -17.49 -12.41 13.48
C LEU A 141 -17.88 -12.94 12.09
N GLY A 142 -17.92 -14.28 11.90
CA GLY A 142 -18.28 -14.89 10.64
C GLY A 142 -17.10 -15.35 9.78
N TYR A 143 -15.86 -15.06 10.18
CA TYR A 143 -14.66 -15.52 9.46
C TYR A 143 -14.29 -16.94 9.89
N ALA A 144 -15.00 -17.91 9.34
CA ALA A 144 -14.85 -19.32 9.71
C ALA A 144 -13.54 -19.95 9.20
N TYR A 145 -12.93 -19.35 8.18
CA TYR A 145 -11.74 -19.89 7.53
C TYR A 145 -10.58 -18.92 7.69
N ASN A 146 -9.37 -19.46 7.90
CA ASN A 146 -8.18 -18.65 8.01
C ASN A 146 -6.92 -19.40 7.57
N TYR A 147 -5.92 -18.66 7.15
CA TYR A 147 -4.55 -19.14 6.98
C TYR A 147 -3.59 -18.14 7.58
N ILE A 148 -2.77 -18.58 8.50
CA ILE A 148 -1.88 -17.75 9.29
C ILE A 148 -0.47 -18.33 9.19
N SER A 149 0.50 -17.50 8.83
CA SER A 149 1.92 -17.82 8.94
C SER A 149 2.53 -16.89 9.97
N PHE A 150 3.09 -17.48 11.00
CA PHE A 150 3.70 -16.78 12.11
C PHE A 150 5.16 -17.21 12.22
N GLN A 151 6.09 -16.32 11.90
CA GLN A 151 7.53 -16.55 12.01
C GLN A 151 8.20 -15.33 12.63
N ASP A 152 9.03 -15.54 13.63
CA ASP A 152 9.91 -14.53 14.23
C ASP A 152 9.21 -13.19 14.58
N ASP A 153 8.02 -13.27 15.23
CA ASP A 153 7.20 -12.11 15.66
C ASP A 153 6.70 -11.18 14.53
N CYS A 154 6.74 -11.64 13.28
CA CYS A 154 6.21 -10.90 12.13
C CYS A 154 5.24 -11.79 11.35
N GLY A 155 4.02 -11.96 11.91
CA GLY A 155 3.00 -12.81 11.32
C GLY A 155 2.20 -12.11 10.22
N VAL A 156 1.70 -12.92 9.27
CA VAL A 156 0.71 -12.51 8.27
C VAL A 156 -0.46 -13.46 8.36
N ALA A 157 -1.68 -12.93 8.30
CA ALA A 157 -2.89 -13.72 8.36
C ALA A 157 -3.90 -13.28 7.29
N VAL A 158 -4.67 -14.26 6.81
CA VAL A 158 -5.88 -14.03 6.03
C VAL A 158 -7.03 -14.71 6.73
N PHE A 159 -8.10 -13.97 6.98
CA PHE A 159 -9.38 -14.47 7.46
C PHE A 159 -10.43 -14.32 6.36
N SER A 160 -11.28 -15.30 6.21
CA SER A 160 -12.27 -15.39 5.14
C SER A 160 -13.63 -15.88 5.64
N GLN A 161 -14.70 -15.31 5.10
CA GLN A 161 -16.06 -15.85 5.24
C GLN A 161 -16.29 -17.06 4.31
N PHE A 162 -15.44 -17.23 3.28
CA PHE A 162 -15.54 -18.31 2.29
C PHE A 162 -14.48 -19.39 2.50
N PRO A 163 -14.77 -20.65 2.14
CA PRO A 163 -13.82 -21.75 2.25
C PRO A 163 -12.54 -21.49 1.44
N ILE A 164 -11.39 -21.75 2.07
CA ILE A 164 -10.10 -21.74 1.40
C ILE A 164 -9.94 -23.08 0.67
N LYS A 165 -9.77 -23.05 -0.65
CA LYS A 165 -9.52 -24.22 -1.47
C LYS A 165 -8.09 -24.72 -1.34
N GLU A 166 -7.14 -23.80 -1.53
CA GLU A 166 -5.71 -24.06 -1.43
C GLU A 166 -5.02 -22.91 -0.72
N SER A 167 -3.99 -23.21 0.05
CA SER A 167 -3.16 -22.20 0.72
C SER A 167 -1.70 -22.59 0.72
N LYS A 168 -0.85 -21.58 0.59
CA LYS A 168 0.60 -21.76 0.57
C LYS A 168 1.28 -20.52 1.16
N ALA A 169 2.29 -20.74 2.01
CA ALA A 169 3.22 -19.70 2.40
C ALA A 169 4.46 -19.76 1.49
N THR A 170 4.75 -18.66 0.81
CA THR A 170 5.95 -18.52 -0.01
C THR A 170 6.91 -17.59 0.69
N ILE A 171 8.09 -18.12 1.04
CA ILE A 171 9.17 -17.35 1.65
C ILE A 171 10.21 -17.08 0.57
N VAL A 172 10.51 -15.81 0.34
CA VAL A 172 11.64 -15.42 -0.49
C VAL A 172 12.91 -15.63 0.33
N GLN A 173 13.93 -16.25 -0.25
CA GLN A 173 15.23 -16.42 0.42
C GLN A 173 15.84 -15.03 0.66
N SER A 174 15.56 -14.47 1.81
CA SER A 174 16.10 -13.21 2.30
C SER A 174 16.42 -13.32 3.79
N THR A 175 17.12 -12.36 4.33
CA THR A 175 17.42 -12.27 5.77
C THR A 175 16.14 -12.13 6.61
N LEU A 176 15.07 -11.57 6.05
CA LEU A 176 13.86 -11.19 6.78
C LEU A 176 12.76 -12.26 6.79
N LYS A 177 12.83 -13.28 5.94
CA LYS A 177 11.90 -14.43 5.89
C LYS A 177 10.40 -14.05 5.98
N HIS A 178 10.00 -12.90 5.43
CA HIS A 178 8.59 -12.52 5.40
C HIS A 178 7.83 -13.44 4.44
N PRO A 179 6.79 -14.17 4.89
CA PRO A 179 6.01 -15.01 4.02
C PRO A 179 4.99 -14.20 3.23
N PHE A 180 4.80 -14.54 1.95
CA PHE A 180 3.57 -14.21 1.23
C PHE A 180 2.59 -15.35 1.42
N LEU A 181 1.34 -15.04 1.72
CA LEU A 181 0.29 -16.05 1.82
C LEU A 181 -0.51 -16.07 0.51
N GLU A 182 -0.37 -17.13 -0.25
CA GLU A 182 -1.15 -17.38 -1.45
C GLU A 182 -2.37 -18.23 -1.09
N LEU A 183 -3.59 -17.73 -1.33
CA LEU A 183 -4.84 -18.43 -1.06
C LEU A 183 -5.68 -18.47 -2.32
N GLU A 184 -6.22 -19.63 -2.63
CA GLU A 184 -7.19 -19.85 -3.69
C GLU A 184 -8.58 -20.12 -3.14
N PHE A 185 -9.57 -19.52 -3.78
CA PHE A 185 -10.98 -19.64 -3.44
C PHE A 185 -11.78 -20.06 -4.67
N ASP A 186 -12.85 -20.85 -4.46
CA ASP A 186 -13.84 -21.15 -5.49
C ASP A 186 -15.18 -20.43 -5.24
N ALA A 187 -15.33 -19.82 -4.07
CA ALA A 187 -16.50 -19.02 -3.68
C ALA A 187 -16.05 -17.66 -3.14
N PRO A 188 -16.76 -16.56 -3.43
CA PRO A 188 -17.96 -16.45 -4.27
C PRO A 188 -17.69 -16.63 -5.77
N SER A 189 -16.44 -16.59 -6.19
CA SER A 189 -15.92 -16.90 -7.53
C SER A 189 -14.55 -17.54 -7.42
N HIS A 190 -14.06 -18.15 -8.50
CA HIS A 190 -12.69 -18.67 -8.52
C HIS A 190 -11.69 -17.50 -8.64
N PHE A 191 -10.89 -17.28 -7.61
CA PHE A 191 -9.85 -16.25 -7.60
C PHE A 191 -8.72 -16.58 -6.63
N LYS A 192 -7.61 -15.83 -6.75
CA LYS A 192 -6.47 -15.88 -5.82
C LYS A 192 -6.35 -14.56 -5.05
N LEU A 193 -6.15 -14.67 -3.74
CA LEU A 193 -5.73 -13.58 -2.86
C LEU A 193 -4.30 -13.85 -2.39
N ILE A 194 -3.41 -12.85 -2.50
CA ILE A 194 -2.06 -12.92 -1.96
C ILE A 194 -1.93 -11.86 -0.88
N ALA A 195 -1.70 -12.29 0.36
CA ALA A 195 -1.37 -11.37 1.44
C ALA A 195 0.14 -11.11 1.47
N VAL A 196 0.52 -9.85 1.58
CA VAL A 196 1.89 -9.37 1.44
C VAL A 196 2.27 -8.50 2.63
N HIS A 197 3.43 -8.79 3.23
CA HIS A 197 4.16 -7.84 4.07
C HIS A 197 5.58 -7.78 3.54
N ALA A 198 5.88 -6.76 2.76
CA ALA A 198 7.18 -6.63 2.10
C ALA A 198 8.21 -5.98 3.03
N ALA A 199 9.48 -6.26 2.77
CA ALA A 199 10.59 -5.67 3.51
C ALA A 199 10.57 -4.12 3.43
N THR A 200 10.97 -3.48 4.52
CA THR A 200 11.05 -2.01 4.58
C THR A 200 12.12 -1.46 3.62
N PRO A 201 12.09 -0.17 3.26
CA PRO A 201 13.10 0.45 2.41
C PRO A 201 14.54 0.34 2.91
N ARG A 202 14.73 0.05 4.20
CA ARG A 202 16.05 -0.24 4.79
C ARG A 202 16.69 -1.48 4.17
N TYR A 203 15.86 -2.43 3.72
CA TYR A 203 16.26 -3.69 3.09
C TYR A 203 15.82 -3.72 1.62
N LEU A 204 16.23 -2.68 0.87
CA LEU A 204 15.76 -2.44 -0.49
C LEU A 204 16.00 -3.61 -1.45
N ASN A 205 17.14 -4.30 -1.34
CA ASN A 205 17.47 -5.42 -2.22
C ASN A 205 16.56 -6.63 -1.94
N GLU A 206 16.29 -6.91 -0.68
CA GLU A 206 15.38 -7.96 -0.24
C GLU A 206 13.96 -7.68 -0.74
N ARG A 207 13.45 -6.48 -0.52
CA ARG A 207 12.13 -6.06 -1.03
C ARG A 207 12.04 -6.17 -2.55
N ASN A 208 13.09 -5.80 -3.27
CA ASN A 208 13.11 -5.92 -4.72
C ASN A 208 13.06 -7.39 -5.18
N ALA A 209 13.73 -8.30 -4.47
CA ALA A 209 13.63 -9.74 -4.72
C ALA A 209 12.23 -10.28 -4.43
N GLU A 210 11.58 -9.80 -3.38
CA GLU A 210 10.18 -10.07 -3.06
C GLU A 210 9.25 -9.61 -4.18
N PHE A 211 9.41 -8.38 -4.66
CA PHE A 211 8.62 -7.84 -5.77
C PHE A 211 8.79 -8.60 -7.08
N ILE A 212 10.01 -9.05 -7.39
CA ILE A 212 10.27 -9.91 -8.56
C ILE A 212 9.53 -11.25 -8.41
N THR A 213 9.54 -11.82 -7.20
CA THR A 213 8.84 -13.08 -6.91
C THR A 213 7.34 -12.92 -7.05
N LEU A 214 6.75 -11.88 -6.45
CA LEU A 214 5.34 -11.55 -6.56
C LEU A 214 4.91 -11.30 -8.02
N ALA A 215 5.71 -10.54 -8.78
CA ALA A 215 5.44 -10.30 -10.19
C ALA A 215 5.45 -11.59 -11.02
N ASN A 216 6.35 -12.53 -10.71
CA ASN A 216 6.42 -13.83 -11.36
C ASN A 216 5.22 -14.72 -11.01
N ILE A 217 4.75 -14.71 -9.77
CA ILE A 217 3.53 -15.42 -9.35
C ILE A 217 2.33 -14.81 -10.07
N ALA A 218 2.19 -13.48 -10.03
CA ALA A 218 1.09 -12.77 -10.67
C ALA A 218 1.02 -13.07 -12.18
N ARG A 219 2.16 -13.02 -12.86
CA ARG A 219 2.23 -13.28 -14.32
C ARG A 219 1.86 -14.70 -14.72
N LYS A 220 2.02 -15.67 -13.82
CA LYS A 220 1.65 -17.08 -14.05
C LYS A 220 0.19 -17.37 -13.70
N THR A 221 -0.45 -16.51 -12.92
CA THR A 221 -1.86 -16.65 -12.54
C THR A 221 -2.74 -16.23 -13.71
N THR A 222 -3.62 -17.12 -14.17
CA THR A 222 -4.46 -16.92 -15.37
C THR A 222 -5.92 -16.62 -15.03
N TYR A 223 -6.26 -16.50 -13.77
CA TYR A 223 -7.58 -16.22 -13.25
C TYR A 223 -7.54 -14.97 -12.32
N PRO A 224 -8.68 -14.44 -11.87
CA PRO A 224 -8.71 -13.24 -11.06
C PRO A 224 -7.74 -13.27 -9.89
N LEU A 225 -6.97 -12.19 -9.72
CA LEU A 225 -5.91 -12.09 -8.74
C LEU A 225 -5.97 -10.74 -8.02
N ILE A 226 -5.92 -10.79 -6.68
CA ILE A 226 -5.76 -9.62 -5.82
C ILE A 226 -4.53 -9.85 -4.93
N LEU A 227 -3.64 -8.87 -4.86
CA LEU A 227 -2.61 -8.78 -3.83
C LEU A 227 -3.04 -7.69 -2.85
N ALA A 228 -2.90 -7.95 -1.55
CA ALA A 228 -3.28 -7.04 -0.48
C ALA A 228 -2.22 -7.02 0.62
N GLY A 229 -1.89 -5.85 1.17
CA GLY A 229 -0.97 -5.78 2.30
C GLY A 229 -0.12 -4.53 2.34
N ASP A 230 0.84 -4.54 3.28
CA ASP A 230 1.88 -3.55 3.40
C ASP A 230 3.05 -3.88 2.46
N PHE A 231 3.19 -3.04 1.42
CA PHE A 231 4.28 -3.16 0.46
C PHE A 231 5.51 -2.34 0.84
N ASN A 232 5.43 -1.55 1.90
CA ASN A 232 6.50 -0.67 2.33
C ASN A 232 7.07 0.20 1.18
N CYS A 233 6.21 0.60 0.23
CA CYS A 233 6.60 1.24 -1.02
C CYS A 233 5.53 2.19 -1.51
N SER A 234 5.87 3.41 -1.87
CA SER A 234 4.90 4.36 -2.40
C SER A 234 4.63 4.15 -3.90
N PRO A 235 3.43 4.51 -4.42
CA PRO A 235 3.00 4.19 -5.79
C PRO A 235 3.76 4.91 -6.90
N TRP A 236 4.60 5.85 -6.55
CA TRP A 236 5.48 6.59 -7.48
C TRP A 236 6.95 6.16 -7.43
N SER A 237 7.26 5.13 -6.65
CA SER A 237 8.57 4.48 -6.67
C SER A 237 8.77 3.68 -7.96
N ASP A 238 9.98 3.68 -8.50
CA ASP A 238 10.36 2.84 -9.65
C ASP A 238 10.14 1.34 -9.37
N ASN A 239 10.38 0.92 -8.13
CA ASN A 239 10.22 -0.47 -7.70
C ASN A 239 8.73 -0.86 -7.70
N PHE A 240 7.85 0.03 -7.21
CA PHE A 240 6.41 -0.14 -7.29
C PHE A 240 5.91 -0.23 -8.74
N LEU A 241 6.36 0.69 -9.60
CA LEU A 241 6.01 0.66 -11.01
C LEU A 241 6.56 -0.57 -11.74
N GLN A 242 7.67 -1.12 -11.25
CA GLN A 242 8.26 -2.33 -11.80
C GLN A 242 7.43 -3.58 -11.51
N ILE A 243 6.96 -3.78 -10.26
CA ILE A 243 6.09 -4.93 -9.93
C ILE A 243 4.80 -4.89 -10.75
N LEU A 244 4.18 -3.70 -10.94
CA LEU A 244 2.99 -3.56 -11.76
C LEU A 244 3.26 -4.00 -13.21
N ARG A 245 4.32 -3.48 -13.83
CA ARG A 245 4.67 -3.80 -15.22
C ARG A 245 5.04 -5.27 -15.41
N GLN A 246 5.90 -5.81 -14.54
CA GLN A 246 6.38 -7.20 -14.67
C GLN A 246 5.30 -8.23 -14.33
N GLY A 247 4.46 -7.93 -13.33
CA GLY A 247 3.34 -8.79 -12.92
C GLY A 247 2.11 -8.66 -13.79
N LYS A 248 2.06 -7.69 -14.73
CA LYS A 248 0.83 -7.30 -15.44
C LYS A 248 -0.30 -6.96 -14.46
N LEU A 249 0.04 -6.22 -13.41
CA LEU A 249 -0.87 -5.82 -12.35
C LEU A 249 -1.29 -4.36 -12.53
N ARG A 250 -2.43 -4.01 -11.99
CA ARG A 250 -2.93 -2.64 -11.85
C ARG A 250 -2.94 -2.26 -10.38
N HIS A 251 -2.65 -1.00 -10.08
CA HIS A 251 -2.84 -0.44 -8.75
C HIS A 251 -4.31 -0.16 -8.52
N ALA A 252 -4.92 -0.77 -7.51
CA ALA A 252 -6.35 -0.62 -7.26
C ALA A 252 -6.76 0.80 -6.88
N SER A 253 -5.86 1.57 -6.23
CA SER A 253 -6.12 2.98 -5.91
C SER A 253 -6.10 3.91 -7.13
N GLN A 254 -5.78 3.41 -8.33
CA GLN A 254 -5.90 4.18 -9.56
C GLN A 254 -7.37 4.61 -9.76
N SER A 255 -7.63 5.90 -9.86
CA SER A 255 -8.92 6.60 -9.85
C SER A 255 -9.46 7.01 -8.47
N PHE A 256 -8.91 6.49 -7.38
CA PHE A 256 -9.40 6.75 -6.01
C PHE A 256 -8.43 7.61 -5.19
N GLY A 257 -7.27 7.98 -5.77
CA GLY A 257 -6.26 8.80 -5.12
C GLY A 257 -5.20 7.98 -4.36
N PRO A 258 -4.31 8.65 -3.61
CA PRO A 258 -3.16 7.99 -2.99
C PRO A 258 -3.51 7.03 -1.84
N ASN A 259 -4.65 7.19 -1.17
CA ASN A 259 -5.06 6.37 -0.01
C ASN A 259 -3.91 6.22 1.00
N CYS A 260 -3.53 7.34 1.62
CA CYS A 260 -2.39 7.40 2.53
C CYS A 260 -2.71 6.69 3.86
N THR A 261 -1.90 5.71 4.22
CA THR A 261 -2.11 4.88 5.42
C THR A 261 -1.09 5.16 6.51
N TRP A 262 0.14 5.58 6.17
CA TRP A 262 1.25 5.72 7.10
C TRP A 262 1.78 7.17 7.14
N ASN A 263 2.30 7.74 8.20
CA ASN A 263 2.21 7.29 9.58
C ASN A 263 0.98 7.92 10.23
N ALA A 264 0.02 7.11 10.67
CA ALA A 264 -1.25 7.56 11.24
C ALA A 264 -1.10 8.35 12.56
N ARG A 265 0.06 8.24 13.22
CA ARG A 265 0.39 9.02 14.44
C ARG A 265 0.84 10.45 14.13
N TRP A 266 1.10 10.75 12.86
CA TRP A 266 1.40 12.11 12.44
C TRP A 266 0.11 12.91 12.26
N VAL A 267 0.20 14.23 12.37
CA VAL A 267 -0.94 15.13 12.14
C VAL A 267 -1.53 14.94 10.74
N LEU A 268 -0.67 14.59 9.77
CA LEU A 268 -1.04 14.31 8.39
C LEU A 268 -0.34 13.02 7.94
N PRO A 269 -1.01 11.86 7.99
CA PRO A 269 -0.47 10.61 7.42
C PRO A 269 -0.55 10.70 5.90
N LEU A 270 0.56 11.05 5.23
CA LEU A 270 0.58 11.31 3.79
C LEU A 270 1.47 10.35 3.01
N ILE A 271 1.73 9.15 3.56
CA ILE A 271 2.55 8.14 2.91
C ILE A 271 1.68 6.90 2.63
N PRO A 272 1.38 6.60 1.36
CA PRO A 272 0.68 5.39 0.98
C PRO A 272 1.69 4.24 0.81
N ILE A 273 1.62 3.23 1.66
CA ILE A 273 2.48 2.04 1.61
C ILE A 273 1.69 0.73 1.68
N ASP A 274 0.44 0.80 2.13
CA ASP A 274 -0.49 -0.31 2.07
C ASP A 274 -1.28 -0.24 0.76
N HIS A 275 -1.38 -1.37 0.05
CA HIS A 275 -1.93 -1.37 -1.30
C HIS A 275 -2.74 -2.62 -1.63
N PHE A 276 -3.64 -2.45 -2.60
CA PHE A 276 -4.19 -3.54 -3.38
C PHE A 276 -3.66 -3.49 -4.81
N PHE A 277 -3.19 -4.62 -5.32
CA PHE A 277 -2.89 -4.80 -6.74
C PHE A 277 -3.85 -5.83 -7.33
N CYS A 278 -4.28 -5.58 -8.55
CA CYS A 278 -5.26 -6.42 -9.24
C CYS A 278 -4.75 -6.89 -10.60
N GLY A 279 -5.01 -8.16 -10.92
CA GLY A 279 -4.91 -8.65 -12.29
C GLY A 279 -6.01 -8.06 -13.19
N ASP A 280 -5.88 -8.25 -14.49
CA ASP A 280 -6.79 -7.66 -15.50
C ASP A 280 -8.24 -8.14 -15.38
N GLN A 281 -8.46 -9.28 -14.69
CA GLN A 281 -9.78 -9.89 -14.49
C GLN A 281 -10.47 -9.44 -13.20
N VAL A 282 -9.98 -8.41 -12.53
CA VAL A 282 -10.59 -7.84 -11.33
C VAL A 282 -10.91 -6.38 -11.62
N LYS A 283 -12.15 -5.97 -11.40
CA LYS A 283 -12.55 -4.56 -11.48
C LYS A 283 -12.55 -3.96 -10.07
N THR A 284 -11.82 -2.89 -9.84
CA THR A 284 -11.90 -2.11 -8.61
C THR A 284 -13.07 -1.15 -8.70
N THR A 285 -13.93 -1.13 -7.70
CA THR A 285 -15.09 -0.24 -7.60
C THR A 285 -14.89 0.85 -6.57
N ASP A 286 -14.13 0.58 -5.49
CA ASP A 286 -13.74 1.59 -4.51
C ASP A 286 -12.44 1.19 -3.79
N VAL A 287 -11.67 2.18 -3.35
CA VAL A 287 -10.55 2.03 -2.41
C VAL A 287 -10.50 3.24 -1.50
N GLN A 288 -10.53 2.99 -0.18
CA GLN A 288 -10.50 4.06 0.82
C GLN A 288 -9.72 3.64 2.07
N THR A 289 -9.16 4.62 2.79
CA THR A 289 -8.60 4.42 4.11
C THR A 289 -9.70 4.39 5.18
N GLY A 290 -9.48 3.57 6.22
CA GLY A 290 -10.42 3.46 7.33
C GLY A 290 -10.12 4.38 8.51
N ASP A 291 -10.84 4.11 9.61
CA ASP A 291 -10.69 4.85 10.87
C ASP A 291 -9.34 4.53 11.55
N ASP A 292 -8.82 5.44 12.36
CA ASP A 292 -7.66 5.18 13.21
C ASP A 292 -7.99 4.09 14.26
N LEU A 293 -7.27 2.97 14.22
CA LEU A 293 -7.42 1.83 15.14
C LEU A 293 -6.26 1.71 16.15
N GLY A 294 -5.46 2.76 16.31
CA GLY A 294 -4.36 2.84 17.28
C GLY A 294 -3.01 2.35 16.76
N SER A 295 -2.93 1.91 15.52
CA SER A 295 -1.67 1.62 14.83
C SER A 295 -1.02 2.90 14.31
N ASP A 296 0.20 2.78 13.82
CA ASP A 296 0.77 3.80 12.94
C ASP A 296 0.33 3.64 11.47
N HIS A 297 -0.47 2.59 11.16
CA HIS A 297 -1.18 2.43 9.90
C HIS A 297 -2.68 2.63 10.06
N LEU A 298 -3.32 3.28 9.07
CA LEU A 298 -4.76 3.24 8.89
C LEU A 298 -5.13 1.99 8.09
N PRO A 299 -6.28 1.35 8.38
CA PRO A 299 -6.78 0.26 7.54
C PRO A 299 -7.02 0.71 6.11
N LEU A 300 -6.85 -0.21 5.16
CA LEU A 300 -7.22 -0.01 3.77
C LEU A 300 -8.38 -0.92 3.39
N ILE A 301 -9.42 -0.36 2.79
CA ILE A 301 -10.61 -1.09 2.35
C ILE A 301 -10.66 -1.04 0.84
N GLY A 302 -10.78 -2.20 0.18
CA GLY A 302 -10.99 -2.33 -1.25
C GLY A 302 -12.29 -3.03 -1.57
N GLU A 303 -13.05 -2.48 -2.51
CA GLU A 303 -14.23 -3.11 -3.09
C GLU A 303 -13.94 -3.47 -4.54
N PHE A 304 -14.26 -4.71 -4.90
CA PHE A 304 -13.92 -5.28 -6.19
C PHE A 304 -15.09 -6.04 -6.78
N GLU A 305 -15.09 -6.19 -8.10
CA GLU A 305 -16.01 -7.08 -8.82
C GLU A 305 -15.19 -8.13 -9.58
N LEU A 306 -15.56 -9.40 -9.39
CA LEU A 306 -15.03 -10.56 -10.11
C LEU A 306 -15.98 -10.96 -11.26
N PRO A 307 -15.49 -11.65 -12.32
CA PRO A 307 -16.34 -12.17 -13.39
C PRO A 307 -17.24 -13.32 -12.94
#